data_aa78cf432e839851a5ef7a03173d4914
#
_entry.id   aa78cf432e839851a5ef7a03173d4914
#
_cell.length_a   1.000
_cell.length_b   1.000
_cell.length_c   1.000
_cell.angle_alpha   90.00
_cell.angle_beta   90.00
_cell.angle_gamma   90.00
#
_symmetry.space_group_name_H-M   'P 1'
#
loop_
_entity.id
_entity.type
_entity.pdbx_description
1 polymer ?
#
loop_
_entity_poly.entity_id
_entity_poly.type
_entity_poly.pdbx_seq_one_letter_code
_entity_poly.pdbx_strand_id
1 'polypeptide(L)'
;KLDLGKMIERTKEEIEKGTNNICEASFSEGGLYCAVDILHKNPYGWDIIEVKSSTGVHPVYYEDMTYQLYVLRKAGLNITGVYNMHLNSNYVRKGELDLKQLFVLEDCTEICTFKLADVQDNIDNIVDYLDKTGDVEPVKDIDMCCEEPYKCAYYDYCSRHLPSPSVFDINRLKKAKKYEYYHNGIVSFEDVFMKAPKLSDKQWIQIDAEYKNLPPHIDKIGIKSCLEQYTYPIYYLDFETYQQPVPMFDDSRPYQQIPFQYSLHIQYEKGGELEHRE
;
A
#
# COMPACT_ATOMS: atom_id res chain seq x y z
N LYS A 1 -23.86 4.58 9.69
CA LYS A 1 -22.83 4.49 10.74
C LYS A 1 -22.77 3.04 11.17
N LEU A 2 -21.60 2.42 11.09
CA LEU A 2 -21.39 1.04 11.56
C LEU A 2 -21.71 0.99 13.07
N ASP A 3 -22.54 0.02 13.46
CA ASP A 3 -22.88 -0.24 14.87
C ASP A 3 -22.13 -1.50 15.32
N LEU A 4 -20.94 -1.29 15.87
CA LEU A 4 -20.05 -2.38 16.29
C LEU A 4 -20.70 -3.32 17.30
N GLY A 5 -21.55 -2.78 18.21
CA GLY A 5 -22.27 -3.59 19.18
C GLY A 5 -23.18 -4.60 18.52
N LYS A 6 -23.98 -4.15 17.53
CA LYS A 6 -24.87 -5.05 16.77
C LYS A 6 -24.10 -6.07 15.93
N MET A 7 -22.94 -5.71 15.39
CA MET A 7 -22.10 -6.66 14.64
C MET A 7 -21.62 -7.80 15.53
N ILE A 8 -21.14 -7.47 16.73
CA ILE A 8 -20.70 -8.45 17.72
C ILE A 8 -21.87 -9.35 18.17
N GLU A 9 -23.04 -8.77 18.48
CA GLU A 9 -24.22 -9.51 18.89
C GLU A 9 -24.67 -10.48 17.78
N ARG A 10 -24.73 -10.02 16.54
CA ARG A 10 -25.07 -10.87 15.40
C ARG A 10 -24.08 -12.01 15.19
N THR A 11 -22.78 -11.76 15.38
CA THR A 11 -21.76 -12.80 15.29
C THR A 11 -21.99 -13.90 16.34
N LYS A 12 -22.32 -13.54 17.58
CA LYS A 12 -22.67 -14.50 18.65
C LYS A 12 -23.89 -15.33 18.27
N GLU A 13 -24.95 -14.68 17.80
CA GLU A 13 -26.16 -15.39 17.34
C GLU A 13 -25.86 -16.41 16.24
N GLU A 14 -25.03 -16.04 15.24
CA GLU A 14 -24.68 -16.95 14.15
C GLU A 14 -23.83 -18.14 14.62
N ILE A 15 -22.91 -17.91 15.55
CA ILE A 15 -22.15 -18.99 16.19
C ILE A 15 -23.08 -19.96 16.95
N GLU A 16 -24.03 -19.42 17.74
CA GLU A 16 -25.01 -20.21 18.50
C GLU A 16 -25.95 -21.03 17.60
N LYS A 17 -26.36 -20.48 16.45
CA LYS A 17 -27.12 -21.17 15.40
C LYS A 17 -26.33 -22.28 14.73
N GLY A 18 -25.01 -22.31 14.89
CA GLY A 18 -24.14 -23.29 14.25
C GLY A 18 -23.84 -22.98 12.78
N THR A 19 -23.90 -21.71 12.38
CA THR A 19 -23.55 -21.26 11.03
C THR A 19 -22.11 -21.62 10.70
N ASN A 20 -21.86 -22.25 9.54
CA ASN A 20 -20.55 -22.74 9.17
C ASN A 20 -19.60 -21.65 8.64
N ASN A 21 -20.13 -20.64 7.99
CA ASN A 21 -19.35 -19.52 7.45
C ASN A 21 -20.01 -18.22 7.87
N ILE A 22 -19.28 -17.40 8.59
CA ILE A 22 -19.74 -16.09 9.06
C ILE A 22 -18.85 -15.04 8.42
N CYS A 23 -19.40 -14.18 7.58
CA CYS A 23 -18.67 -13.07 6.98
C CYS A 23 -18.69 -11.86 7.92
N GLU A 24 -17.59 -11.09 7.96
CA GLU A 24 -17.42 -9.90 8.81
C GLU A 24 -17.65 -10.24 10.30
N ALA A 25 -17.17 -11.42 10.72
CA ALA A 25 -17.37 -11.92 12.07
C ALA A 25 -16.63 -11.02 13.08
N SER A 26 -17.41 -10.31 13.90
CA SER A 26 -16.91 -9.23 14.77
C SER A 26 -16.79 -9.69 16.21
N PHE A 27 -15.64 -9.39 16.83
CA PHE A 27 -15.31 -9.75 18.20
C PHE A 27 -14.77 -8.55 18.97
N SER A 28 -15.06 -8.53 20.26
CA SER A 28 -14.43 -7.58 21.17
C SER A 28 -14.13 -8.26 22.50
N GLU A 29 -12.90 -8.16 22.97
CA GLU A 29 -12.46 -8.70 24.25
C GLU A 29 -11.36 -7.83 24.87
N GLY A 30 -11.52 -7.47 26.14
CA GLY A 30 -10.50 -6.71 26.87
C GLY A 30 -10.17 -5.35 26.25
N GLY A 31 -11.15 -4.65 25.65
CA GLY A 31 -10.95 -3.36 24.98
C GLY A 31 -10.41 -3.47 23.56
N LEU A 32 -10.15 -4.68 23.07
CA LEU A 32 -9.72 -4.94 21.70
C LEU A 32 -10.93 -5.23 20.83
N TYR A 33 -10.83 -4.95 19.53
CA TYR A 33 -11.87 -5.24 18.54
C TYR A 33 -11.22 -5.74 17.25
N CYS A 34 -11.83 -6.74 16.63
CA CYS A 34 -11.53 -7.13 15.25
C CYS A 34 -12.79 -7.59 14.51
N ALA A 35 -12.73 -7.55 13.19
CA ALA A 35 -13.68 -8.22 12.30
C ALA A 35 -12.89 -9.12 11.37
N VAL A 36 -13.33 -10.37 11.23
CA VAL A 36 -12.71 -11.39 10.37
C VAL A 36 -13.51 -11.47 9.09
N ASP A 37 -12.87 -11.38 7.93
CA ASP A 37 -13.57 -11.42 6.64
C ASP A 37 -14.44 -12.69 6.51
N ILE A 38 -13.88 -13.87 6.80
CA ILE A 38 -14.61 -15.13 6.83
C ILE A 38 -14.15 -15.95 8.02
N LEU A 39 -15.07 -16.23 8.96
CA LEU A 39 -14.87 -17.19 10.02
C LEU A 39 -15.51 -18.52 9.61
N HIS A 40 -14.69 -19.55 9.38
CA HIS A 40 -15.12 -20.86 8.89
C HIS A 40 -15.10 -21.92 10.02
N LYS A 41 -16.21 -22.62 10.19
CA LYS A 41 -16.32 -23.72 11.17
C LYS A 41 -15.85 -25.04 10.56
N ASN A 42 -14.89 -25.68 11.19
CA ASN A 42 -14.45 -27.01 10.83
C ASN A 42 -14.71 -28.03 11.99
N PRO A 43 -14.46 -29.33 11.80
CA PRO A 43 -14.76 -30.34 12.84
C PRO A 43 -13.97 -30.18 14.15
N TYR A 44 -12.89 -29.39 14.14
CA TYR A 44 -11.97 -29.25 15.28
C TYR A 44 -12.08 -27.86 15.96
N GLY A 45 -12.70 -26.88 15.28
CA GLY A 45 -12.81 -25.52 15.77
C GLY A 45 -13.19 -24.54 14.67
N TRP A 46 -12.46 -23.44 14.60
CA TRP A 46 -12.70 -22.36 13.65
C TRP A 46 -11.43 -21.98 12.90
N ASP A 47 -11.58 -21.61 11.66
CA ASP A 47 -10.51 -21.06 10.84
C ASP A 47 -10.80 -19.57 10.53
N ILE A 48 -9.75 -18.77 10.63
CA ILE A 48 -9.73 -17.38 10.18
C ILE A 48 -9.31 -17.39 8.70
N ILE A 49 -10.08 -16.74 7.84
CA ILE A 49 -9.74 -16.54 6.44
C ILE A 49 -9.80 -15.05 6.15
N GLU A 50 -8.65 -14.45 5.97
CA GLU A 50 -8.48 -13.05 5.59
C GLU A 50 -8.37 -12.92 4.08
N VAL A 51 -9.21 -12.09 3.47
CA VAL A 51 -9.33 -11.93 2.02
C VAL A 51 -8.60 -10.67 1.56
N LYS A 52 -7.65 -10.85 0.66
CA LYS A 52 -6.89 -9.72 0.10
C LYS A 52 -6.98 -9.72 -1.43
N SER A 53 -7.19 -8.57 -2.02
CA SER A 53 -7.21 -8.39 -3.48
C SER A 53 -5.81 -8.45 -4.13
N SER A 54 -4.78 -8.81 -3.39
CA SER A 54 -3.41 -9.03 -3.89
C SER A 54 -3.28 -10.37 -4.63
N THR A 55 -2.11 -10.63 -5.19
CA THR A 55 -1.75 -11.89 -5.84
C THR A 55 -0.75 -12.72 -5.03
N GLY A 56 -0.62 -12.44 -3.74
CA GLY A 56 0.24 -13.13 -2.79
C GLY A 56 0.18 -12.49 -1.42
N VAL A 57 0.77 -13.15 -0.42
CA VAL A 57 0.79 -12.67 0.97
C VAL A 57 1.90 -11.63 1.16
N HIS A 58 1.56 -10.49 1.74
CA HIS A 58 2.52 -9.45 2.13
C HIS A 58 2.80 -9.50 3.63
N PRO A 59 4.01 -9.12 4.11
CA PRO A 59 4.36 -9.17 5.53
C PRO A 59 3.36 -8.50 6.48
N VAL A 60 2.75 -7.39 6.06
CA VAL A 60 1.74 -6.67 6.84
C VAL A 60 0.46 -7.47 7.07
N TYR A 61 0.14 -8.42 6.20
CA TYR A 61 -1.05 -9.28 6.37
C TYR A 61 -0.87 -10.27 7.52
N TYR A 62 0.36 -10.72 7.79
CA TYR A 62 0.63 -11.53 8.97
C TYR A 62 0.35 -10.79 10.27
N GLU A 63 0.66 -9.49 10.35
CA GLU A 63 0.35 -8.67 11.53
C GLU A 63 -1.17 -8.58 11.77
N ASP A 64 -1.91 -8.33 10.70
CA ASP A 64 -3.38 -8.25 10.71
C ASP A 64 -4.01 -9.57 11.17
N MET A 65 -3.66 -10.68 10.51
CA MET A 65 -4.15 -12.01 10.85
C MET A 65 -3.72 -12.47 12.25
N THR A 66 -2.50 -12.11 12.69
CA THR A 66 -2.02 -12.45 14.04
C THR A 66 -2.82 -11.71 15.10
N TYR A 67 -3.13 -10.44 14.87
CA TYR A 67 -3.99 -9.66 15.77
C TYR A 67 -5.40 -10.27 15.87
N GLN A 68 -5.99 -10.66 14.74
CA GLN A 68 -7.29 -11.35 14.74
C GLN A 68 -7.21 -12.66 15.52
N LEU A 69 -6.20 -13.48 15.27
CA LEU A 69 -5.96 -14.72 16.00
C LEU A 69 -5.86 -14.49 17.51
N TYR A 70 -5.14 -13.46 17.93
CA TYR A 70 -5.00 -13.08 19.33
C TYR A 70 -6.37 -12.73 19.96
N VAL A 71 -7.15 -11.86 19.31
CA VAL A 71 -8.46 -11.41 19.83
C VAL A 71 -9.44 -12.58 19.93
N LEU A 72 -9.53 -13.42 18.89
CA LEU A 72 -10.47 -14.53 18.88
C LEU A 72 -10.12 -15.59 19.93
N ARG A 73 -8.84 -15.92 20.12
CA ARG A 73 -8.40 -16.82 21.20
C ARG A 73 -8.71 -16.25 22.58
N LYS A 74 -8.52 -14.95 22.76
CA LYS A 74 -8.87 -14.25 24.01
C LYS A 74 -10.39 -14.25 24.27
N ALA A 75 -11.19 -14.16 23.21
CA ALA A 75 -12.64 -14.30 23.25
C ALA A 75 -13.13 -15.76 23.46
N GLY A 76 -12.23 -16.73 23.62
CA GLY A 76 -12.52 -18.13 23.95
C GLY A 76 -12.78 -19.03 22.74
N LEU A 77 -12.52 -18.60 21.52
CA LEU A 77 -12.67 -19.46 20.35
C LEU A 77 -11.45 -20.37 20.16
N ASN A 78 -11.73 -21.65 19.84
CA ASN A 78 -10.69 -22.59 19.43
C ASN A 78 -10.35 -22.38 17.95
N ILE A 79 -9.32 -21.56 17.68
CA ILE A 79 -8.84 -21.31 16.32
C ILE A 79 -7.82 -22.35 15.94
N THR A 80 -8.11 -23.09 14.87
CA THR A 80 -7.33 -24.22 14.35
C THR A 80 -6.53 -23.89 13.10
N GLY A 81 -6.95 -22.87 12.34
CA GLY A 81 -6.26 -22.43 11.14
C GLY A 81 -6.37 -20.92 10.92
N VAL A 82 -5.36 -20.36 10.27
CA VAL A 82 -5.31 -18.95 9.84
C VAL A 82 -4.84 -18.93 8.39
N TYR A 83 -5.68 -18.41 7.52
CA TYR A 83 -5.46 -18.46 6.08
C TYR A 83 -5.56 -17.07 5.46
N ASN A 84 -4.71 -16.80 4.46
CA ASN A 84 -4.88 -15.69 3.55
C ASN A 84 -5.48 -16.17 2.24
N MET A 85 -6.61 -15.60 1.84
CA MET A 85 -7.23 -15.84 0.54
C MET A 85 -6.87 -14.69 -0.40
N HIS A 86 -6.15 -15.00 -1.47
CA HIS A 86 -5.73 -14.01 -2.47
C HIS A 86 -5.95 -14.52 -3.90
N LEU A 87 -5.79 -13.64 -4.89
CA LEU A 87 -5.95 -13.99 -6.30
C LEU A 87 -4.77 -14.81 -6.82
N ASN A 88 -5.06 -15.80 -7.64
CA ASN A 88 -4.08 -16.61 -8.35
C ASN A 88 -3.61 -15.89 -9.62
N SER A 89 -2.42 -15.32 -9.62
CA SER A 89 -1.84 -14.67 -10.80
C SER A 89 -1.62 -15.60 -12.01
N ASN A 90 -1.61 -16.91 -11.78
CA ASN A 90 -1.45 -17.92 -12.84
C ASN A 90 -2.81 -18.40 -13.42
N TYR A 91 -3.92 -18.02 -12.80
CA TYR A 91 -5.24 -18.35 -13.32
C TYR A 91 -5.46 -17.66 -14.67
N VAL A 92 -5.90 -18.46 -15.67
CA VAL A 92 -6.31 -17.96 -16.98
C VAL A 92 -7.77 -18.31 -17.18
N ARG A 93 -8.62 -17.31 -17.34
CA ARG A 93 -10.05 -17.53 -17.58
C ARG A 93 -10.27 -18.24 -18.91
N LYS A 94 -11.13 -19.26 -18.92
CA LYS A 94 -11.64 -19.94 -20.12
C LYS A 94 -13.13 -20.21 -19.94
N GLY A 95 -13.97 -19.41 -20.59
CA GLY A 95 -15.41 -19.46 -20.43
C GLY A 95 -15.90 -18.99 -19.05
N GLU A 96 -16.64 -19.83 -18.33
CA GLU A 96 -17.13 -19.50 -16.98
C GLU A 96 -15.98 -19.36 -15.98
N LEU A 97 -16.18 -18.50 -14.97
CA LEU A 97 -15.18 -18.30 -13.91
C LEU A 97 -15.08 -19.55 -13.03
N ASP A 98 -13.90 -20.13 -12.96
CA ASP A 98 -13.59 -21.17 -11.98
C ASP A 98 -13.05 -20.55 -10.68
N LEU A 99 -13.94 -20.33 -9.71
CA LEU A 99 -13.60 -19.71 -8.43
C LEU A 99 -12.58 -20.53 -7.62
N LYS A 100 -12.54 -21.86 -7.81
CA LYS A 100 -11.57 -22.72 -7.11
C LYS A 100 -10.15 -22.55 -7.63
N GLN A 101 -9.98 -22.15 -8.88
CA GLN A 101 -8.69 -21.84 -9.48
C GLN A 101 -8.34 -20.36 -9.39
N LEU A 102 -9.35 -19.47 -9.35
CA LEU A 102 -9.16 -18.03 -9.27
C LEU A 102 -8.53 -17.60 -7.94
N PHE A 103 -8.86 -18.26 -6.84
CA PHE A 103 -8.33 -17.95 -5.52
C PHE A 103 -7.33 -18.99 -5.03
N VAL A 104 -6.35 -18.51 -4.28
CA VAL A 104 -5.41 -19.32 -3.51
C VAL A 104 -5.74 -19.11 -2.04
N LEU A 105 -5.80 -20.21 -1.28
CA LEU A 105 -5.90 -20.19 0.18
C LEU A 105 -4.52 -20.60 0.73
N GLU A 106 -3.76 -19.64 1.23
CA GLU A 106 -2.43 -19.85 1.77
C GLU A 106 -2.48 -20.01 3.29
N ASP A 107 -1.91 -21.09 3.80
CA ASP A 107 -1.87 -21.40 5.24
C ASP A 107 -0.81 -20.53 5.94
N CYS A 108 -1.25 -19.65 6.82
CA CYS A 108 -0.43 -18.74 7.61
C CYS A 108 -0.44 -19.10 9.11
N THR A 109 -0.95 -20.28 9.47
CA THR A 109 -1.18 -20.67 10.87
C THR A 109 0.09 -20.67 11.71
N GLU A 110 1.16 -21.24 11.17
CA GLU A 110 2.45 -21.36 11.89
C GLU A 110 3.06 -19.97 12.15
N ILE A 111 3.17 -19.13 11.13
CA ILE A 111 3.75 -17.81 11.24
C ILE A 111 2.93 -16.90 12.17
N CYS A 112 1.60 -16.92 12.07
CA CYS A 112 0.73 -16.13 12.95
C CYS A 112 0.81 -16.64 14.41
N THR A 113 0.91 -17.94 14.62
CA THR A 113 1.08 -18.49 15.97
C THR A 113 2.43 -18.08 16.58
N PHE A 114 3.49 -18.08 15.80
CA PHE A 114 4.82 -17.64 16.23
C PHE A 114 4.84 -16.17 16.66
N LYS A 115 4.11 -15.30 15.94
CA LYS A 115 4.05 -13.86 16.19
C LYS A 115 3.10 -13.41 17.31
N LEU A 116 2.37 -14.33 17.96
CA LEU A 116 1.41 -13.96 19.00
C LEU A 116 2.02 -13.20 20.20
N ALA A 117 3.25 -13.51 20.57
CA ALA A 117 3.94 -12.81 21.65
C ALA A 117 4.18 -11.33 21.30
N ASP A 118 4.54 -11.05 20.04
CA ASP A 118 4.77 -9.68 19.57
C ASP A 118 3.48 -8.83 19.68
N VAL A 119 2.31 -9.45 19.44
CA VAL A 119 1.01 -8.75 19.56
C VAL A 119 0.74 -8.34 21.01
N GLN A 120 0.98 -9.24 21.98
CA GLN A 120 0.79 -8.92 23.38
C GLN A 120 1.72 -7.77 23.82
N ASP A 121 3.01 -7.88 23.47
CA ASP A 121 4.02 -6.87 23.81
C ASP A 121 3.66 -5.50 23.18
N ASN A 122 3.17 -5.49 21.94
CA ASN A 122 2.73 -4.26 21.28
C ASN A 122 1.51 -3.64 21.98
N ILE A 123 0.53 -4.46 22.38
CA ILE A 123 -0.65 -3.99 23.13
C ILE A 123 -0.23 -3.37 24.45
N ASP A 124 0.62 -4.05 25.21
CA ASP A 124 1.09 -3.57 26.52
C ASP A 124 1.86 -2.25 26.36
N ASN A 125 2.71 -2.14 25.35
CA ASN A 125 3.41 -0.90 25.03
C ASN A 125 2.47 0.26 24.65
N ILE A 126 1.40 -0.03 23.88
CA ILE A 126 0.41 0.97 23.50
C ILE A 126 -0.37 1.45 24.72
N VAL A 127 -0.82 0.53 25.58
CA VAL A 127 -1.56 0.86 26.80
C VAL A 127 -0.70 1.71 27.74
N ASP A 128 0.54 1.28 28.01
CA ASP A 128 1.50 2.02 28.83
C ASP A 128 1.79 3.43 28.26
N TYR A 129 1.90 3.54 26.95
CA TYR A 129 2.09 4.82 26.28
C TYR A 129 0.87 5.74 26.44
N LEU A 130 -0.35 5.23 26.27
CA LEU A 130 -1.57 6.00 26.44
C LEU A 130 -1.75 6.45 27.89
N ASP A 131 -1.50 5.57 28.85
CA ASP A 131 -1.61 5.88 30.28
C ASP A 131 -0.61 6.96 30.71
N LYS A 132 0.61 6.92 30.19
CA LYS A 132 1.65 7.94 30.48
C LYS A 132 1.39 9.27 29.79
N THR A 133 0.80 9.25 28.61
CA THR A 133 0.56 10.47 27.82
C THR A 133 -0.71 11.19 28.28
N GLY A 134 -1.75 10.45 28.69
CA GLY A 134 -3.05 11.01 29.08
C GLY A 134 -3.64 11.89 27.97
N ASP A 135 -4.16 13.07 28.35
CA ASP A 135 -4.75 14.05 27.44
C ASP A 135 -3.73 15.03 26.82
N VAL A 136 -2.43 14.78 27.03
CA VAL A 136 -1.38 15.67 26.49
C VAL A 136 -0.99 15.22 25.09
N GLU A 137 -0.90 16.16 24.16
CA GLU A 137 -0.39 15.86 22.80
C GLU A 137 1.02 15.30 22.88
N PRO A 138 1.27 14.08 22.33
CA PRO A 138 2.59 13.48 22.36
C PRO A 138 3.54 14.22 21.42
N VAL A 139 4.76 14.48 21.90
CA VAL A 139 5.85 14.98 21.08
C VAL A 139 6.43 13.81 20.28
N LYS A 140 6.06 13.68 19.02
CA LYS A 140 6.58 12.68 18.09
C LYS A 140 7.20 13.37 16.89
N ASP A 141 8.44 12.97 16.60
CA ASP A 141 9.11 13.35 15.35
C ASP A 141 8.70 12.41 14.22
N ILE A 142 8.88 12.87 12.98
CA ILE A 142 8.61 12.06 11.80
C ILE A 142 9.75 11.08 11.57
N ASP A 143 9.40 9.85 11.14
CA ASP A 143 10.34 8.79 10.81
C ASP A 143 9.74 7.88 9.74
N MET A 144 10.50 6.89 9.28
CA MET A 144 10.10 5.89 8.28
C MET A 144 8.74 5.24 8.60
N CYS A 145 8.47 4.96 9.87
CA CYS A 145 7.19 4.39 10.32
C CYS A 145 5.97 5.28 10.00
N CYS A 146 6.18 6.57 9.71
CA CYS A 146 5.11 7.46 9.26
C CYS A 146 4.66 7.21 7.82
N GLU A 147 5.46 6.47 7.04
CA GLU A 147 5.17 6.18 5.64
C GLU A 147 5.11 4.67 5.31
N GLU A 148 5.49 3.82 6.25
CA GLU A 148 5.54 2.37 6.08
C GLU A 148 4.89 1.64 7.25
N PRO A 149 4.10 0.60 7.00
CA PRO A 149 3.69 0.03 5.71
C PRO A 149 2.71 0.90 4.92
N TYR A 150 2.08 1.88 5.55
CA TYR A 150 1.13 2.84 4.96
C TYR A 150 1.42 4.24 5.47
N LYS A 151 1.10 5.27 4.64
CA LYS A 151 1.22 6.66 5.09
C LYS A 151 0.31 6.92 6.29
N CYS A 152 0.89 7.38 7.38
CA CYS A 152 0.17 7.77 8.60
C CYS A 152 -0.79 8.92 8.30
N ALA A 153 -2.04 8.84 8.79
CA ALA A 153 -3.03 9.89 8.61
C ALA A 153 -2.62 11.23 9.25
N TYR A 154 -1.74 11.20 10.23
CA TYR A 154 -1.21 12.39 10.91
C TYR A 154 0.12 12.90 10.33
N TYR A 155 0.64 12.29 9.25
CA TYR A 155 1.93 12.68 8.69
C TYR A 155 2.02 14.17 8.38
N ASP A 156 1.01 14.74 7.70
CA ASP A 156 1.01 16.14 7.30
C ASP A 156 0.92 17.08 8.51
N TYR A 157 0.27 16.64 9.59
CA TYR A 157 0.26 17.37 10.85
C TYR A 157 1.64 17.34 11.54
N CYS A 158 2.25 16.18 11.67
CA CYS A 158 3.57 16.03 12.32
C CYS A 158 4.68 16.70 11.50
N SER A 159 4.60 16.70 10.17
CA SER A 159 5.59 17.32 9.29
C SER A 159 5.39 18.81 9.04
N ARG A 160 4.37 19.46 9.63
CA ARG A 160 4.03 20.89 9.42
C ARG A 160 5.14 21.87 9.76
N HIS A 161 6.13 21.45 10.53
CA HIS A 161 7.28 22.26 10.90
C HIS A 161 8.39 22.27 9.84
N LEU A 162 8.32 21.40 8.84
CA LEU A 162 9.32 21.33 7.79
C LEU A 162 9.29 22.58 6.91
N PRO A 163 10.45 23.10 6.51
CA PRO A 163 10.51 24.14 5.50
C PRO A 163 10.01 23.63 4.16
N SER A 164 9.61 24.55 3.29
CA SER A 164 9.27 24.24 1.90
C SER A 164 10.14 25.07 0.96
N PRO A 165 11.01 24.47 0.16
CA PRO A 165 11.29 23.03 0.06
C PRO A 165 12.15 22.48 1.20
N SER A 166 12.02 21.17 1.44
CA SER A 166 12.77 20.41 2.42
C SER A 166 13.55 19.25 1.77
N VAL A 167 14.37 18.56 2.56
CA VAL A 167 15.06 17.32 2.12
C VAL A 167 14.09 16.27 1.55
N PHE A 168 12.83 16.30 1.99
CA PHE A 168 11.79 15.39 1.50
C PHE A 168 11.31 15.71 0.08
N ASP A 169 11.58 16.90 -0.42
CA ASP A 169 11.23 17.35 -1.78
C ASP A 169 12.30 17.01 -2.82
N ILE A 170 13.45 16.47 -2.40
CA ILE A 170 14.52 16.08 -3.33
C ILE A 170 14.02 14.94 -4.22
N ASN A 171 13.94 15.22 -5.53
CA ASN A 171 13.40 14.30 -6.51
C ASN A 171 14.25 13.01 -6.61
N ARG A 172 13.58 11.84 -6.64
CA ARG A 172 14.21 10.52 -6.75
C ARG A 172 15.24 10.19 -5.67
N LEU A 173 15.29 10.91 -4.57
CA LEU A 173 16.05 10.50 -3.39
C LEU A 173 15.26 9.39 -2.68
N LYS A 174 15.95 8.29 -2.32
CA LYS A 174 15.30 7.17 -1.60
C LYS A 174 14.80 7.64 -0.25
N LYS A 175 13.61 7.18 0.17
CA LYS A 175 12.98 7.54 1.45
C LYS A 175 13.95 7.39 2.63
N ALA A 176 14.55 6.22 2.80
CA ALA A 176 15.51 5.98 3.89
C ALA A 176 16.64 7.02 3.93
N LYS A 177 17.08 7.52 2.74
CA LYS A 177 18.12 8.54 2.67
C LYS A 177 17.61 9.92 3.06
N LYS A 178 16.33 10.22 2.75
CA LYS A 178 15.68 11.47 3.18
C LYS A 178 15.60 11.53 4.72
N TYR A 179 15.15 10.45 5.37
CA TYR A 179 15.12 10.36 6.82
C TYR A 179 16.50 10.37 7.45
N GLU A 180 17.48 9.67 6.88
CA GLU A 180 18.87 9.74 7.33
C GLU A 180 19.39 11.18 7.33
N TYR A 181 19.15 11.94 6.28
CA TYR A 181 19.56 13.33 6.21
C TYR A 181 18.81 14.20 7.22
N TYR A 182 17.50 14.04 7.32
CA TYR A 182 16.67 14.72 8.28
C TYR A 182 17.17 14.53 9.72
N HIS A 183 17.39 13.30 10.16
CA HIS A 183 17.89 13.00 11.50
C HIS A 183 19.33 13.49 11.74
N ASN A 184 20.10 13.72 10.69
CA ASN A 184 21.41 14.38 10.77
C ASN A 184 21.32 15.91 10.68
N GLY A 185 20.12 16.49 10.81
CA GLY A 185 19.87 17.92 10.80
C GLY A 185 20.04 18.57 9.43
N ILE A 186 19.92 17.79 8.35
CA ILE A 186 19.84 18.30 6.96
C ILE A 186 18.36 18.36 6.61
N VAL A 187 17.72 19.52 6.81
CA VAL A 187 16.28 19.67 6.72
C VAL A 187 15.88 20.53 5.51
N SER A 188 16.44 21.70 5.40
CA SER A 188 16.18 22.65 4.30
C SER A 188 17.10 22.41 3.10
N PHE A 189 16.78 22.98 1.95
CA PHE A 189 17.71 23.01 0.80
C PHE A 189 18.96 23.82 1.10
N GLU A 190 18.88 24.81 1.99
CA GLU A 190 20.07 25.51 2.49
C GLU A 190 20.98 24.58 3.25
N ASP A 191 20.46 23.75 4.17
CA ASP A 191 21.25 22.74 4.87
C ASP A 191 21.92 21.76 3.89
N VAL A 192 21.15 21.31 2.87
CA VAL A 192 21.69 20.44 1.81
C VAL A 192 22.83 21.12 1.09
N PHE A 193 22.67 22.38 0.72
CA PHE A 193 23.72 23.14 0.02
C PHE A 193 24.96 23.32 0.89
N MET A 194 24.79 23.67 2.16
CA MET A 194 25.90 23.93 3.10
C MET A 194 26.65 22.67 3.53
N LYS A 195 25.93 21.57 3.77
CA LYS A 195 26.52 20.31 4.27
C LYS A 195 26.94 19.37 3.15
N ALA A 196 26.60 19.67 1.90
CA ALA A 196 26.97 18.95 0.68
C ALA A 196 26.87 17.41 0.80
N PRO A 197 25.70 16.86 1.16
CA PRO A 197 25.52 15.42 1.26
C PRO A 197 25.68 14.74 -0.11
N LYS A 198 25.84 13.40 -0.11
CA LYS A 198 25.99 12.65 -1.36
C LYS A 198 24.69 12.65 -2.16
N LEU A 199 24.65 13.41 -3.24
CA LEU A 199 23.54 13.51 -4.20
C LEU A 199 24.04 13.29 -5.63
N SER A 200 23.13 12.97 -6.56
CA SER A 200 23.44 12.92 -7.99
C SER A 200 23.46 14.32 -8.61
N ASP A 201 24.10 14.46 -9.78
CA ASP A 201 24.16 15.74 -10.50
C ASP A 201 22.76 16.33 -10.78
N LYS A 202 21.78 15.47 -11.11
CA LYS A 202 20.40 15.90 -11.34
C LYS A 202 19.73 16.45 -10.07
N GLN A 203 20.05 15.88 -8.91
CA GLN A 203 19.55 16.38 -7.62
C GLN A 203 20.25 17.67 -7.25
N TRP A 204 21.56 17.80 -7.54
CA TRP A 204 22.26 19.07 -7.35
C TRP A 204 21.73 20.20 -8.23
N ILE A 205 21.33 19.92 -9.48
CA ILE A 205 20.65 20.91 -10.33
C ILE A 205 19.37 21.44 -9.66
N GLN A 206 18.58 20.55 -9.04
CA GLN A 206 17.37 20.94 -8.30
C GLN A 206 17.71 21.86 -7.11
N ILE A 207 18.67 21.43 -6.28
CA ILE A 207 19.09 22.17 -5.09
C ILE A 207 19.64 23.56 -5.47
N ASP A 208 20.53 23.61 -6.44
CA ASP A 208 21.13 24.86 -6.90
C ASP A 208 20.10 25.83 -7.49
N ALA A 209 19.17 25.31 -8.29
CA ALA A 209 18.14 26.13 -8.90
C ALA A 209 17.25 26.78 -7.84
N GLU A 210 16.81 26.02 -6.85
CA GLU A 210 15.95 26.52 -5.77
C GLU A 210 16.72 27.45 -4.82
N TYR A 211 17.87 27.00 -4.30
CA TYR A 211 18.66 27.77 -3.33
C TYR A 211 19.16 29.11 -3.89
N LYS A 212 19.59 29.12 -5.16
CA LYS A 212 20.10 30.31 -5.84
C LYS A 212 19.03 31.11 -6.60
N ASN A 213 17.77 30.65 -6.52
CA ASN A 213 16.64 31.24 -7.29
C ASN A 213 16.97 31.38 -8.78
N LEU A 214 17.51 30.27 -9.35
CA LEU A 214 17.87 30.23 -10.77
C LEU A 214 16.65 29.93 -11.63
N PRO A 215 16.65 30.32 -12.90
CA PRO A 215 15.62 29.89 -13.85
C PRO A 215 15.69 28.37 -14.07
N PRO A 216 14.63 27.76 -14.60
CA PRO A 216 14.61 26.33 -14.92
C PRO A 216 15.81 25.92 -15.79
N HIS A 217 16.49 24.84 -15.40
CA HIS A 217 17.58 24.28 -16.17
C HIS A 217 17.05 23.64 -17.46
N ILE A 218 17.45 24.18 -18.62
CA ILE A 218 17.07 23.68 -19.94
C ILE A 218 18.32 23.30 -20.73
N ASP A 219 18.54 22.00 -20.90
CA ASP A 219 19.61 21.48 -21.75
C ASP A 219 19.19 21.56 -23.24
N LYS A 220 19.35 22.76 -23.82
CA LYS A 220 19.00 23.02 -25.21
C LYS A 220 19.79 22.16 -26.21
N ILE A 221 21.06 21.82 -25.87
CA ILE A 221 21.93 21.00 -26.74
C ILE A 221 21.43 19.56 -26.73
N GLY A 222 21.21 18.99 -25.54
CA GLY A 222 20.67 17.64 -25.40
C GLY A 222 19.28 17.49 -26.02
N ILE A 223 18.37 18.48 -25.83
CA ILE A 223 17.04 18.50 -26.46
C ILE A 223 17.20 18.50 -27.99
N LYS A 224 18.03 19.38 -28.54
CA LYS A 224 18.26 19.45 -29.99
C LYS A 224 18.80 18.12 -30.53
N SER A 225 19.83 17.57 -29.91
CA SER A 225 20.42 16.29 -30.32
C SER A 225 19.41 15.12 -30.22
N CYS A 226 18.54 15.12 -29.24
CA CYS A 226 17.45 14.14 -29.13
C CYS A 226 16.44 14.29 -30.27
N LEU A 227 15.99 15.51 -30.54
CA LEU A 227 14.98 15.79 -31.59
C LEU A 227 15.51 15.50 -32.99
N GLU A 228 16.81 15.69 -33.25
CA GLU A 228 17.44 15.40 -34.54
C GLU A 228 17.50 13.88 -34.88
N GLN A 229 17.26 13.00 -33.90
CA GLN A 229 17.22 11.56 -34.12
C GLN A 229 15.88 11.09 -34.72
N TYR A 230 14.83 11.89 -34.62
CA TYR A 230 13.52 11.53 -35.17
C TYR A 230 13.44 11.85 -36.65
N THR A 231 12.98 10.88 -37.43
CA THR A 231 12.72 11.00 -38.88
C THR A 231 11.23 10.91 -39.14
N TYR A 232 10.76 11.64 -40.13
CA TYR A 232 9.36 11.59 -40.54
C TYR A 232 9.06 10.35 -41.40
N PRO A 233 7.84 9.75 -41.28
CA PRO A 233 6.74 10.20 -40.44
C PRO A 233 6.99 9.94 -38.94
N ILE A 234 6.54 10.85 -38.08
CA ILE A 234 6.58 10.69 -36.63
C ILE A 234 5.21 10.21 -36.17
N TYR A 235 5.19 9.20 -35.31
CA TYR A 235 3.99 8.61 -34.71
C TYR A 235 3.94 8.95 -33.22
N TYR A 236 2.88 9.63 -32.80
CA TYR A 236 2.59 9.94 -31.41
C TYR A 236 1.48 9.00 -30.98
N LEU A 237 1.82 7.96 -30.23
CA LEU A 237 0.91 6.89 -29.81
C LEU A 237 0.71 6.89 -28.31
N ASP A 238 -0.54 6.85 -27.90
CA ASP A 238 -0.96 6.72 -26.52
C ASP A 238 -2.00 5.62 -26.37
N PHE A 239 -2.07 4.98 -25.19
CA PHE A 239 -3.00 3.89 -24.89
C PHE A 239 -3.70 4.13 -23.56
N GLU A 240 -5.01 3.84 -23.54
CA GLU A 240 -5.73 3.63 -22.32
C GLU A 240 -5.84 2.14 -22.01
N THR A 241 -5.51 1.80 -20.77
CA THR A 241 -5.57 0.40 -20.30
C THR A 241 -6.43 0.29 -19.06
N TYR A 242 -7.11 -0.83 -18.90
CA TYR A 242 -7.72 -1.17 -17.64
C TYR A 242 -7.11 -2.45 -17.06
N GLN A 243 -7.25 -2.58 -15.73
CA GLN A 243 -6.68 -3.68 -14.98
C GLN A 243 -7.66 -4.06 -13.87
N GLN A 244 -8.09 -5.32 -13.83
CA GLN A 244 -9.06 -5.79 -12.86
C GLN A 244 -8.59 -7.03 -12.10
N PRO A 245 -9.01 -7.20 -10.83
CA PRO A 245 -8.68 -8.38 -10.04
C PRO A 245 -9.31 -9.65 -10.62
N VAL A 246 -10.57 -9.57 -11.06
CA VAL A 246 -11.28 -10.71 -11.67
C VAL A 246 -11.23 -10.57 -13.19
N PRO A 247 -10.64 -11.53 -13.91
CA PRO A 247 -10.52 -11.45 -15.37
C PRO A 247 -11.90 -11.48 -16.04
N MET A 248 -12.17 -10.50 -16.91
CA MET A 248 -13.46 -10.35 -17.60
C MET A 248 -13.52 -11.10 -18.92
N PHE A 249 -12.39 -11.31 -19.57
CA PHE A 249 -12.31 -11.93 -20.91
C PHE A 249 -11.64 -13.29 -20.84
N ASP A 250 -11.97 -14.14 -21.81
CA ASP A 250 -11.23 -15.38 -22.02
C ASP A 250 -9.75 -15.10 -22.29
N ASP A 251 -8.90 -16.01 -21.88
CA ASP A 251 -7.44 -15.94 -21.93
C ASP A 251 -6.82 -14.77 -21.16
N SER A 252 -7.61 -14.02 -20.36
CA SER A 252 -7.09 -12.98 -19.46
C SER A 252 -6.83 -13.52 -18.05
N ARG A 253 -5.96 -12.79 -17.31
CA ARG A 253 -5.50 -13.12 -15.94
C ARG A 253 -5.86 -12.02 -14.96
N PRO A 254 -5.89 -12.32 -13.64
CA PRO A 254 -5.96 -11.28 -12.60
C PRO A 254 -4.91 -10.20 -12.81
N TYR A 255 -5.34 -8.94 -12.76
CA TYR A 255 -4.49 -7.75 -12.93
C TYR A 255 -3.73 -7.65 -14.25
N GLN A 256 -4.13 -8.39 -15.28
CA GLN A 256 -3.59 -8.18 -16.60
C GLN A 256 -4.01 -6.81 -17.14
N GLN A 257 -3.03 -6.02 -17.59
CA GLN A 257 -3.31 -4.79 -18.33
C GLN A 257 -3.86 -5.11 -19.70
N ILE A 258 -5.03 -4.58 -20.02
CA ILE A 258 -5.71 -4.80 -21.30
C ILE A 258 -5.92 -3.43 -21.93
N PRO A 259 -5.27 -3.13 -23.07
CA PRO A 259 -5.53 -1.92 -23.84
C PRO A 259 -6.97 -1.97 -24.38
N PHE A 260 -7.72 -0.89 -24.22
CA PHE A 260 -9.08 -0.78 -24.72
C PHE A 260 -9.29 0.43 -25.65
N GLN A 261 -8.34 1.37 -25.63
CA GLN A 261 -8.34 2.54 -26.48
C GLN A 261 -6.91 2.92 -26.84
N TYR A 262 -6.70 3.41 -28.03
CA TYR A 262 -5.47 4.08 -28.45
C TYR A 262 -5.78 5.42 -29.09
N SER A 263 -4.82 6.32 -29.03
CA SER A 263 -4.82 7.59 -29.78
C SER A 263 -3.51 7.67 -30.55
N LEU A 264 -3.60 7.76 -31.87
CA LEU A 264 -2.44 7.86 -32.74
C LEU A 264 -2.50 9.14 -33.55
N HIS A 265 -1.49 10.01 -33.38
CA HIS A 265 -1.30 11.15 -34.27
C HIS A 265 -0.09 10.88 -35.15
N ILE A 266 -0.22 11.13 -36.46
CA ILE A 266 0.83 10.93 -37.45
C ILE A 266 1.18 12.27 -38.07
N GLN A 267 2.47 12.61 -38.04
CA GLN A 267 3.01 13.78 -38.71
C GLN A 267 3.95 13.33 -39.82
N TYR A 268 3.58 13.57 -41.06
CA TYR A 268 4.31 13.08 -42.23
C TYR A 268 5.55 13.93 -42.57
N GLU A 269 5.54 15.22 -42.24
CA GLU A 269 6.63 16.13 -42.48
C GLU A 269 6.73 17.20 -41.40
N LYS A 270 7.85 17.86 -41.28
CA LYS A 270 8.10 18.91 -40.28
C LYS A 270 7.14 20.07 -40.45
N GLY A 271 6.32 20.33 -39.42
CA GLY A 271 5.30 21.39 -39.42
C GLY A 271 4.05 21.05 -40.23
N GLY A 272 3.94 19.83 -40.75
CA GLY A 272 2.74 19.33 -41.41
C GLY A 272 1.59 19.08 -40.45
N GLU A 273 0.38 18.98 -40.95
CA GLU A 273 -0.82 18.66 -40.19
C GLU A 273 -0.72 17.27 -39.57
N LEU A 274 -1.38 17.12 -38.41
CA LEU A 274 -1.48 15.85 -37.69
C LEU A 274 -2.71 15.08 -38.21
N GLU A 275 -2.50 13.88 -38.73
CA GLU A 275 -3.58 12.91 -38.97
C GLU A 275 -3.87 12.20 -37.63
N HIS A 276 -5.12 12.14 -37.23
CA HIS A 276 -5.55 11.45 -36.01
C HIS A 276 -6.29 10.16 -36.35
N ARG A 277 -5.97 9.10 -35.62
CA ARG A 277 -6.66 7.80 -35.61
C ARG A 277 -6.90 7.33 -34.18
N GLU A 278 -8.07 6.76 -33.95
CA GLU A 278 -8.50 6.20 -32.65
C GLU A 278 -9.29 4.90 -32.85
#